data_7de1a48997ec07260f181e9cf4d954b6
#
_entry.id   7de1a48997ec07260f181e9cf4d954b6
#
_cell.length_a   1.000
_cell.length_b   1.000
_cell.length_c   1.000
_cell.angle_alpha   90.00
_cell.angle_beta   90.00
_cell.angle_gamma   90.00
#
_symmetry.space_group_name_H-M   'P 1'
#
loop_
_entity.id
_entity.type
_entity.pdbx_description
1 polymer ?
#
loop_
_entity_poly.entity_id
_entity_poly.type
_entity_poly.pdbx_seq_one_letter_code
_entity_poly.pdbx_strand_id
1 'polypeptide(L)'
;GAVANGTRSGSDGWGRGVATEVDSHFWREVRQTVHAINPDAVIIGEFWGNAEAWLQGDQFDGVMNYGMQRPAVLYFAKSAISPQQFQGLLTENLMRYTDAANASMLNLLDSHDTARFVTVCGGDTARLKNAASFLFTFVGMPCTHYGTETGMARENEPDCRKALDWE
;
A
#
# COMPACT_ATOMS: atom_id res chain seq x y z
N GLY A 1 19.20 14.18 10.99
CA GLY A 1 19.24 13.67 9.63
C GLY A 1 18.02 14.11 8.79
N ALA A 2 17.91 13.65 7.54
CA ALA A 2 16.86 14.08 6.59
C ALA A 2 15.43 13.92 7.13
N VAL A 3 15.15 12.79 7.79
CA VAL A 3 13.83 12.50 8.39
C VAL A 3 13.46 13.56 9.43
N ALA A 4 14.37 13.88 10.36
CA ALA A 4 14.11 14.90 11.38
C ALA A 4 13.85 16.28 10.78
N ASN A 5 14.59 16.66 9.74
CA ASN A 5 14.39 17.94 9.05
C ASN A 5 13.05 18.01 8.34
N GLY A 6 12.68 16.96 7.57
CA GLY A 6 11.39 16.92 6.89
C GLY A 6 10.21 16.95 7.86
N THR A 7 10.28 16.20 8.97
CA THR A 7 9.22 16.24 9.98
C THR A 7 9.09 17.62 10.62
N ARG A 8 10.20 18.31 10.94
CA ARG A 8 10.17 19.71 11.42
C ARG A 8 9.62 20.70 10.38
N SER A 9 9.77 20.38 9.11
CA SER A 9 9.25 21.18 7.98
C SER A 9 7.78 20.90 7.66
N GLY A 10 7.08 20.09 8.47
CA GLY A 10 5.64 19.85 8.37
C GLY A 10 5.25 18.57 7.63
N SER A 11 6.17 17.60 7.48
CA SER A 11 5.77 16.29 6.96
C SER A 11 4.98 15.51 8.02
N ASP A 12 3.76 15.09 7.67
CA ASP A 12 2.85 14.33 8.54
C ASP A 12 3.03 12.80 8.41
N GLY A 13 3.84 12.35 7.45
CA GLY A 13 4.10 10.93 7.25
C GLY A 13 5.32 10.64 6.40
N TRP A 14 5.76 9.39 6.45
CA TRP A 14 6.93 8.89 5.75
C TRP A 14 6.64 7.55 5.09
N GLY A 15 6.87 7.46 3.76
CA GLY A 15 6.97 6.21 3.03
C GLY A 15 8.42 5.75 2.93
N ARG A 16 8.69 4.45 3.14
CA ARG A 16 10.03 3.88 3.09
C ARG A 16 10.07 2.62 2.23
N GLY A 17 10.78 2.72 1.09
CA GLY A 17 11.06 1.58 0.22
C GLY A 17 12.12 0.65 0.81
N VAL A 18 12.08 -0.62 0.38
CA VAL A 18 13.05 -1.69 0.66
C VAL A 18 13.38 -1.85 2.14
N ALA A 19 12.36 -1.74 3.00
CA ALA A 19 12.53 -1.72 4.45
C ALA A 19 13.14 -3.01 5.02
N THR A 20 13.01 -4.13 4.30
CA THR A 20 13.58 -5.44 4.68
C THR A 20 15.10 -5.53 4.61
N GLU A 21 15.75 -4.64 3.85
CA GLU A 21 17.21 -4.64 3.67
C GLU A 21 17.95 -3.78 4.69
N VAL A 22 17.20 -3.14 5.60
CA VAL A 22 17.76 -2.26 6.62
C VAL A 22 17.49 -2.84 8.01
N ASP A 23 18.47 -2.76 8.89
CA ASP A 23 18.39 -3.28 10.24
C ASP A 23 17.23 -2.67 11.04
N SER A 24 16.54 -3.50 11.83
CA SER A 24 15.39 -3.08 12.65
C SER A 24 15.74 -1.98 13.67
N HIS A 25 17.00 -1.93 14.14
CA HIS A 25 17.44 -0.89 15.07
C HIS A 25 17.36 0.50 14.42
N PHE A 26 17.77 0.60 13.15
CA PHE A 26 17.63 1.84 12.38
C PHE A 26 16.17 2.31 12.28
N TRP A 27 15.22 1.40 12.04
CA TRP A 27 13.80 1.76 11.96
C TRP A 27 13.23 2.22 13.28
N ARG A 28 13.65 1.62 14.39
CA ARG A 28 13.30 2.08 15.73
C ARG A 28 13.83 3.48 16.02
N GLU A 29 15.06 3.80 15.64
CA GLU A 29 15.62 5.16 15.75
C GLU A 29 14.88 6.17 14.86
N VAL A 30 14.50 5.77 13.63
CA VAL A 30 13.69 6.60 12.73
C VAL A 30 12.35 6.92 13.39
N ARG A 31 11.64 5.90 13.91
CA ARG A 31 10.38 6.10 14.61
C ARG A 31 10.51 7.03 15.80
N GLN A 32 11.46 6.77 16.68
CA GLN A 32 11.72 7.62 17.86
C GLN A 32 11.99 9.08 17.44
N THR A 33 12.78 9.28 16.40
CA THR A 33 13.12 10.61 15.89
C THR A 33 11.90 11.34 15.32
N VAL A 34 11.07 10.65 14.54
CA VAL A 34 9.84 11.21 13.94
C VAL A 34 8.85 11.58 15.02
N HIS A 35 8.52 10.64 15.91
CA HIS A 35 7.50 10.82 16.93
C HIS A 35 7.93 11.78 18.07
N ALA A 36 9.22 12.00 18.27
CA ALA A 36 9.72 13.06 19.17
C ALA A 36 9.43 14.47 18.60
N ILE A 37 9.23 14.60 17.29
CA ILE A 37 8.94 15.87 16.61
C ILE A 37 7.43 16.02 16.34
N ASN A 38 6.81 14.97 15.79
CA ASN A 38 5.38 14.90 15.51
C ASN A 38 4.87 13.51 15.95
N PRO A 39 4.21 13.40 17.11
CA PRO A 39 3.71 12.12 17.62
C PRO A 39 2.60 11.50 16.76
N ASP A 40 1.92 12.31 15.93
CA ASP A 40 0.83 11.89 15.05
C ASP A 40 1.32 11.50 13.64
N ALA A 41 2.62 11.63 13.36
CA ALA A 41 3.18 11.27 12.06
C ALA A 41 3.12 9.77 11.80
N VAL A 42 2.70 9.38 10.58
CA VAL A 42 2.56 7.99 10.16
C VAL A 42 3.80 7.51 9.39
N ILE A 43 4.26 6.31 9.69
CA ILE A 43 5.41 5.69 9.01
C ILE A 43 4.95 4.42 8.30
N ILE A 44 4.98 4.45 6.96
CA ILE A 44 4.55 3.35 6.09
C ILE A 44 5.77 2.69 5.45
N GLY A 45 5.86 1.37 5.57
CA GLY A 45 6.91 0.58 4.95
C GLY A 45 6.47 -0.04 3.62
N GLU A 46 7.44 -0.32 2.74
CA GLU A 46 7.20 -1.14 1.56
C GLU A 46 7.70 -2.56 1.80
N PHE A 47 6.74 -3.50 1.84
CA PHE A 47 7.00 -4.92 2.06
C PHE A 47 6.14 -5.75 1.10
N TRP A 48 6.77 -6.67 0.37
CA TRP A 48 6.08 -7.56 -0.56
C TRP A 48 5.49 -8.83 0.10
N GLY A 49 5.89 -9.11 1.33
CA GLY A 49 5.51 -10.30 2.08
C GLY A 49 4.92 -10.00 3.45
N ASN A 50 5.16 -10.90 4.39
CA ASN A 50 4.73 -10.75 5.77
C ASN A 50 5.54 -9.67 6.48
N ALA A 51 4.87 -8.61 6.95
CA ALA A 51 5.47 -7.49 7.66
C ALA A 51 5.26 -7.55 9.19
N GLU A 52 4.79 -8.66 9.73
CA GLU A 52 4.42 -8.78 11.15
C GLU A 52 5.54 -8.34 12.09
N ALA A 53 6.80 -8.72 11.82
CA ALA A 53 7.94 -8.36 12.65
C ALA A 53 8.24 -6.85 12.71
N TRP A 54 7.76 -6.08 11.73
CA TRP A 54 7.95 -4.63 11.65
C TRP A 54 6.75 -3.81 12.12
N LEU A 55 5.61 -4.48 12.37
CA LEU A 55 4.34 -3.86 12.78
C LEU A 55 4.01 -4.12 14.27
N GLN A 56 5.05 -4.30 15.10
CA GLN A 56 4.90 -4.52 16.54
C GLN A 56 4.74 -3.20 17.35
N GLY A 57 4.58 -2.07 16.67
CA GLY A 57 4.39 -0.75 17.30
C GLY A 57 5.71 0.01 17.57
N ASP A 58 6.85 -0.56 17.23
CA ASP A 58 8.17 0.01 17.49
C ASP A 58 8.93 0.46 16.22
N GLN A 59 8.41 0.18 15.02
CA GLN A 59 9.05 0.51 13.75
C GLN A 59 8.08 1.24 12.80
N PHE A 60 7.17 0.52 12.14
CA PHE A 60 6.19 1.08 11.20
C PHE A 60 4.78 1.05 11.81
N ASP A 61 3.93 1.97 11.36
CA ASP A 61 2.51 1.99 11.69
C ASP A 61 1.71 1.08 10.77
N GLY A 62 2.05 1.07 9.49
CA GLY A 62 1.46 0.25 8.46
C GLY A 62 2.44 -0.03 7.33
N VAL A 63 1.98 -0.75 6.32
CA VAL A 63 2.74 -1.04 5.11
C VAL A 63 1.87 -0.91 3.86
N MET A 64 2.50 -0.81 2.70
CA MET A 64 1.83 -0.99 1.41
C MET A 64 1.19 -2.38 1.39
N ASN A 65 -0.15 -2.44 1.37
CA ASN A 65 -0.91 -3.68 1.62
C ASN A 65 -0.99 -4.58 0.38
N TYR A 66 0.15 -5.13 -0.02
CA TYR A 66 0.19 -6.13 -1.09
C TYR A 66 -0.56 -7.43 -0.72
N GLY A 67 -0.76 -7.68 0.58
CA GLY A 67 -1.60 -8.77 1.08
C GLY A 67 -3.08 -8.62 0.71
N MET A 68 -3.58 -7.39 0.57
CA MET A 68 -4.92 -7.06 0.05
C MET A 68 -4.90 -6.91 -1.47
N GLN A 69 -3.87 -6.27 -2.04
CA GLN A 69 -3.73 -5.99 -3.46
C GLN A 69 -3.77 -7.27 -4.30
N ARG A 70 -3.00 -8.30 -3.92
CA ARG A 70 -2.92 -9.55 -4.67
C ARG A 70 -4.26 -10.28 -4.78
N PRO A 71 -5.03 -10.53 -3.71
CA PRO A 71 -6.39 -11.05 -3.81
C PRO A 71 -7.31 -10.18 -4.67
N ALA A 72 -7.23 -8.84 -4.56
CA ALA A 72 -8.04 -7.93 -5.36
C ALA A 72 -7.75 -8.08 -6.87
N VAL A 73 -6.49 -8.19 -7.27
CA VAL A 73 -6.09 -8.47 -8.65
C VAL A 73 -6.64 -9.81 -9.12
N LEU A 74 -6.49 -10.88 -8.33
CA LEU A 74 -6.97 -12.22 -8.70
C LEU A 74 -8.49 -12.27 -8.85
N TYR A 75 -9.22 -11.58 -7.98
CA TYR A 75 -10.67 -11.61 -7.98
C TYR A 75 -11.28 -10.64 -9.00
N PHE A 76 -11.00 -9.34 -8.87
CA PHE A 76 -11.63 -8.31 -9.72
C PHE A 76 -11.04 -8.25 -11.13
N ALA A 77 -9.71 -8.28 -11.27
CA ALA A 77 -9.09 -8.12 -12.59
C ALA A 77 -9.07 -9.42 -13.39
N LYS A 78 -8.67 -10.52 -12.77
CA LYS A 78 -8.41 -11.78 -13.47
C LYS A 78 -9.55 -12.78 -13.39
N SER A 79 -10.52 -12.61 -12.48
CA SER A 79 -11.58 -13.61 -12.19
C SER A 79 -11.00 -15.02 -11.94
N ALA A 80 -9.83 -15.10 -11.31
CA ALA A 80 -9.06 -16.32 -11.15
C ALA A 80 -9.38 -17.09 -9.86
N ILE A 81 -10.11 -16.45 -8.94
CA ILE A 81 -10.51 -17.04 -7.66
C ILE A 81 -11.99 -16.82 -7.38
N SER A 82 -12.60 -17.71 -6.60
CA SER A 82 -13.99 -17.59 -6.16
C SER A 82 -14.16 -16.52 -5.07
N PRO A 83 -15.40 -16.04 -4.82
CA PRO A 83 -15.68 -15.15 -3.68
C PRO A 83 -15.22 -15.71 -2.35
N GLN A 84 -15.38 -17.01 -2.13
CA GLN A 84 -14.96 -17.69 -0.88
C GLN A 84 -13.43 -17.69 -0.72
N GLN A 85 -12.70 -17.93 -1.82
CA GLN A 85 -11.24 -17.85 -1.81
C GLN A 85 -10.76 -16.41 -1.58
N PHE A 86 -11.41 -15.43 -2.21
CA PHE A 86 -11.12 -14.01 -2.00
C PHE A 86 -11.31 -13.63 -0.53
N GLN A 87 -12.47 -13.96 0.05
CA GLN A 87 -12.75 -13.74 1.47
C GLN A 87 -11.71 -14.40 2.37
N GLY A 88 -11.35 -15.66 2.10
CA GLY A 88 -10.35 -16.40 2.89
C GLY A 88 -8.99 -15.70 2.92
N LEU A 89 -8.50 -15.26 1.75
CA LEU A 89 -7.22 -14.56 1.64
C LEU A 89 -7.23 -13.20 2.37
N LEU A 90 -8.34 -12.46 2.28
CA LEU A 90 -8.49 -11.20 3.01
C LEU A 90 -8.56 -11.43 4.54
N THR A 91 -9.28 -12.45 4.98
CA THR A 91 -9.38 -12.82 6.39
C THR A 91 -8.00 -13.22 6.93
N GLU A 92 -7.24 -14.04 6.19
CA GLU A 92 -5.86 -14.40 6.55
C GLU A 92 -4.98 -13.15 6.70
N ASN A 93 -5.07 -12.22 5.76
CA ASN A 93 -4.31 -10.96 5.81
C ASN A 93 -4.69 -10.12 7.04
N LEU A 94 -5.99 -9.97 7.33
CA LEU A 94 -6.47 -9.20 8.48
C LEU A 94 -6.08 -9.83 9.83
N MET A 95 -6.17 -11.14 9.93
CA MET A 95 -5.87 -11.85 11.18
C MET A 95 -4.37 -11.93 11.49
N ARG A 96 -3.52 -11.58 10.54
CA ARG A 96 -2.06 -11.56 10.71
C ARG A 96 -1.59 -10.38 11.54
N TYR A 97 -2.33 -9.27 11.52
CA TYR A 97 -1.93 -8.01 12.12
C TYR A 97 -2.89 -7.55 13.20
N THR A 98 -2.44 -6.67 14.06
CA THR A 98 -3.31 -6.01 15.04
C THR A 98 -4.32 -5.08 14.37
N ASP A 99 -5.42 -4.75 15.03
CA ASP A 99 -6.42 -3.82 14.52
C ASP A 99 -5.81 -2.44 14.21
N ALA A 100 -4.88 -1.98 15.04
CA ALA A 100 -4.17 -0.71 14.83
C ALA A 100 -3.32 -0.74 13.55
N ALA A 101 -2.58 -1.84 13.32
CA ALA A 101 -1.80 -2.01 12.09
C ALA A 101 -2.73 -2.13 10.87
N ASN A 102 -3.81 -2.90 10.96
CA ASN A 102 -4.79 -3.01 9.88
C ASN A 102 -5.42 -1.65 9.51
N ALA A 103 -5.73 -0.80 10.50
CA ALA A 103 -6.26 0.54 10.27
C ALA A 103 -5.24 1.48 9.59
N SER A 104 -3.95 1.21 9.74
CA SER A 104 -2.85 2.01 9.19
C SER A 104 -2.26 1.42 7.90
N MET A 105 -2.81 0.32 7.37
CA MET A 105 -2.37 -0.26 6.09
C MET A 105 -2.64 0.70 4.94
N LEU A 106 -1.65 0.93 4.07
CA LEU A 106 -1.82 1.67 2.82
C LEU A 106 -2.36 0.71 1.76
N ASN A 107 -3.68 0.71 1.57
CA ASN A 107 -4.37 -0.15 0.60
C ASN A 107 -4.20 0.39 -0.81
N LEU A 108 -3.89 -0.49 -1.78
CA LEU A 108 -3.63 -0.10 -3.16
C LEU A 108 -4.12 -1.19 -4.13
N LEU A 109 -4.43 -0.80 -5.36
CA LEU A 109 -4.73 -1.73 -6.45
C LEU A 109 -3.52 -1.96 -7.37
N ASP A 110 -2.73 -0.90 -7.57
CA ASP A 110 -1.50 -0.89 -8.34
C ASP A 110 -0.49 0.07 -7.71
N SER A 111 0.77 0.02 -8.17
CA SER A 111 1.86 0.85 -7.68
C SER A 111 2.85 1.18 -8.80
N HIS A 112 3.91 1.89 -8.42
CA HIS A 112 5.03 2.20 -9.31
C HIS A 112 5.85 0.95 -9.75
N ASP A 113 5.64 -0.20 -9.12
CA ASP A 113 6.34 -1.47 -9.41
C ASP A 113 5.44 -2.51 -10.07
N THR A 114 4.17 -2.18 -10.33
CA THR A 114 3.20 -3.11 -10.91
C THR A 114 2.55 -2.54 -12.17
N ALA A 115 2.07 -3.40 -13.07
CA ALA A 115 1.20 -2.95 -14.14
C ALA A 115 -0.03 -2.25 -13.57
N ARG A 116 -0.55 -1.26 -14.30
CA ARG A 116 -1.76 -0.55 -13.89
C ARG A 116 -2.94 -1.50 -13.81
N PHE A 117 -3.80 -1.30 -12.82
CA PHE A 117 -4.88 -2.24 -12.55
C PHE A 117 -5.82 -2.40 -13.76
N VAL A 118 -6.15 -1.31 -14.46
CA VAL A 118 -6.99 -1.37 -15.68
C VAL A 118 -6.33 -2.18 -16.80
N THR A 119 -5.00 -2.14 -16.93
CA THR A 119 -4.25 -2.98 -17.88
C THR A 119 -4.42 -4.46 -17.54
N VAL A 120 -4.30 -4.81 -16.26
CA VAL A 120 -4.53 -6.19 -15.79
C VAL A 120 -5.98 -6.64 -16.01
N CYS A 121 -6.94 -5.69 -16.01
CA CYS A 121 -8.34 -5.94 -16.36
C CYS A 121 -8.58 -6.10 -17.88
N GLY A 122 -7.54 -5.98 -18.72
CA GLY A 122 -7.72 -5.96 -20.19
C GLY A 122 -8.45 -4.73 -20.71
N GLY A 123 -8.36 -3.60 -20.00
CA GLY A 123 -9.05 -2.35 -20.34
C GLY A 123 -10.49 -2.25 -19.81
N ASP A 124 -10.98 -3.25 -19.07
CA ASP A 124 -12.33 -3.26 -18.49
C ASP A 124 -12.44 -2.30 -17.31
N THR A 125 -12.95 -1.10 -17.56
CA THR A 125 -13.14 -0.05 -16.55
C THR A 125 -14.24 -0.38 -15.53
N ALA A 126 -15.20 -1.28 -15.85
CA ALA A 126 -16.20 -1.72 -14.87
C ALA A 126 -15.55 -2.55 -13.75
N ARG A 127 -14.58 -3.41 -14.11
CA ARG A 127 -13.77 -4.16 -13.14
C ARG A 127 -12.94 -3.22 -12.26
N LEU A 128 -12.30 -2.20 -12.85
CA LEU A 128 -11.57 -1.18 -12.10
C LEU A 128 -12.49 -0.47 -11.10
N LYS A 129 -13.69 -0.03 -11.53
CA LYS A 129 -14.66 0.64 -10.63
C LYS A 129 -15.10 -0.25 -9.47
N ASN A 130 -15.36 -1.53 -9.71
CA ASN A 130 -15.71 -2.48 -8.67
C ASN A 130 -14.55 -2.66 -7.66
N ALA A 131 -13.32 -2.78 -8.15
CA ALA A 131 -12.14 -2.88 -7.29
C ALA A 131 -11.88 -1.59 -6.51
N ALA A 132 -12.10 -0.42 -7.14
CA ALA A 132 -12.01 0.88 -6.46
C ALA A 132 -13.06 1.01 -5.35
N SER A 133 -14.30 0.59 -5.59
CA SER A 133 -15.35 0.56 -4.56
C SER A 133 -14.94 -0.29 -3.36
N PHE A 134 -14.35 -1.46 -3.63
CA PHE A 134 -13.77 -2.30 -2.57
C PHE A 134 -12.63 -1.59 -1.85
N LEU A 135 -11.67 -1.01 -2.58
CA LEU A 135 -10.51 -0.29 -2.02
C LEU A 135 -10.95 0.79 -1.01
N PHE A 136 -11.95 1.59 -1.36
CA PHE A 136 -12.43 2.70 -0.53
C PHE A 136 -13.32 2.28 0.63
N THR A 137 -13.76 1.03 0.68
CA THR A 137 -14.62 0.49 1.75
C THR A 137 -13.92 -0.53 2.64
N PHE A 138 -12.72 -0.96 2.26
CA PHE A 138 -11.92 -1.89 3.05
C PHE A 138 -11.19 -1.17 4.20
N VAL A 139 -10.95 -1.88 5.31
CA VAL A 139 -10.23 -1.33 6.47
C VAL A 139 -8.80 -0.92 6.10
N GLY A 140 -8.39 0.26 6.55
CA GLY A 140 -7.08 0.85 6.24
C GLY A 140 -7.21 2.16 5.46
N MET A 141 -6.09 2.68 4.98
CA MET A 141 -6.00 3.93 4.23
C MET A 141 -6.03 3.64 2.73
N PRO A 142 -7.07 4.03 1.98
CA PRO A 142 -7.09 3.85 0.54
C PRO A 142 -6.07 4.75 -0.15
N CYS A 143 -5.28 4.16 -1.05
CA CYS A 143 -4.31 4.88 -1.87
C CYS A 143 -4.57 4.60 -3.35
N THR A 144 -4.76 5.65 -4.11
CA THR A 144 -4.86 5.59 -5.57
C THR A 144 -3.53 6.03 -6.17
N HIS A 145 -2.86 5.13 -6.91
CA HIS A 145 -1.67 5.51 -7.66
C HIS A 145 -2.08 6.45 -8.79
N TYR A 146 -1.30 7.52 -9.03
CA TYR A 146 -1.66 8.57 -10.00
C TYR A 146 -2.07 7.98 -11.37
N GLY A 147 -3.15 8.47 -11.95
CA GLY A 147 -3.69 8.01 -13.22
C GLY A 147 -4.59 6.78 -13.14
N THR A 148 -4.61 6.03 -12.03
CA THR A 148 -5.54 4.90 -11.85
C THR A 148 -6.98 5.42 -11.78
N GLU A 149 -7.20 6.59 -11.19
CA GLU A 149 -8.49 7.28 -11.11
C GLU A 149 -9.05 7.68 -12.48
N THR A 150 -8.19 7.90 -13.47
CA THR A 150 -8.58 8.21 -14.86
C THR A 150 -8.63 6.99 -15.76
N GLY A 151 -8.25 5.80 -15.25
CA GLY A 151 -8.15 4.58 -16.03
C GLY A 151 -6.90 4.52 -16.91
N MET A 152 -5.83 5.17 -16.50
CA MET A 152 -4.54 5.15 -17.20
C MET A 152 -4.00 3.73 -17.33
N ALA A 153 -3.93 3.22 -18.58
CA ALA A 153 -3.39 1.90 -18.88
C ALA A 153 -1.87 1.99 -19.08
N ARG A 154 -1.10 1.16 -18.37
CA ARG A 154 0.34 1.02 -18.53
C ARG A 154 0.78 -0.38 -18.10
N GLU A 155 1.78 -0.91 -18.78
CA GLU A 155 2.39 -2.21 -18.48
C GLU A 155 3.33 -2.12 -17.25
N ASN A 156 4.11 -3.17 -17.02
CA ASN A 156 5.10 -3.20 -15.97
C ASN A 156 6.20 -2.14 -16.16
N GLU A 157 7.09 -2.02 -15.17
CA GLU A 157 8.23 -1.09 -15.21
C GLU A 157 9.06 -1.26 -16.51
N PRO A 158 9.50 -0.16 -17.12
CA PRO A 158 9.36 1.25 -16.68
C PRO A 158 8.06 1.94 -17.12
N ASP A 159 7.18 1.27 -17.88
CA ASP A 159 6.00 1.87 -18.48
C ASP A 159 4.97 2.35 -17.43
N CYS A 160 4.83 1.63 -16.32
CA CYS A 160 3.93 1.99 -15.22
C CYS A 160 4.27 3.34 -14.55
N ARG A 161 5.50 3.86 -14.75
CA ARG A 161 5.99 5.13 -14.18
C ARG A 161 5.93 6.31 -15.15
N LYS A 162 5.31 6.18 -16.31
CA LYS A 162 5.15 7.29 -17.25
C LYS A 162 4.34 8.43 -16.64
N ALA A 163 4.61 9.65 -17.11
CA ALA A 163 3.87 10.83 -16.69
C ALA A 163 2.36 10.69 -16.95
N LEU A 164 1.57 11.37 -16.12
CA LEU A 164 0.14 11.50 -16.33
C LEU A 164 -0.11 12.29 -17.61
N ASP A 165 -1.03 11.79 -18.42
CA ASP A 165 -1.56 12.50 -19.57
C ASP A 165 -2.64 13.47 -19.08
N TRP A 166 -2.46 14.77 -19.35
CA TRP A 166 -3.32 15.83 -18.86
C TRP A 166 -4.30 16.34 -19.96
N GLU A 167 -4.25 15.73 -21.16
CA GLU A 167 -5.13 16.12 -22.29
C GLU A 167 -6.41 15.28 -22.36
#